data_d4dbeeab25f5e33ef45fd061baaecf6b
#
_entry.id   d4dbeeab25f5e33ef45fd061baaecf6b
#
_cell.length_a   1.000
_cell.length_b   1.000
_cell.length_c   1.000
_cell.angle_alpha   90.00
_cell.angle_beta   90.00
_cell.angle_gamma   90.00
#
_symmetry.space_group_name_H-M   'P 1'
#
loop_
_entity.id
_entity.type
_entity.pdbx_description
1 polymer ?
#
loop_
_entity_poly.entity_id
_entity_poly.type
_entity_poly.pdbx_seq_one_letter_code
_entity_poly.pdbx_strand_id
1 'polypeptide(L)'
;MFEVVRQIDVAPTISEILGFRFTCEGRPISKIVELAKHCDHVVLLIVDSLGFEEYIKWRSFFKFVSSVESAGFLFKCLSYSHYTTPSIATLLCGLKPEKHRVWKTEDAYKSTVENVLVAASKLGYKTAVIMERFGALSFQNLIDIVKPVEDVSDVKKFDAAICLETMSVIDSFSPNLVTAHLRTLDKLGFKRETVVYMDSIIEKITKKVKPETLMLICGDHPPHNMKNEKFVALIAFVT
;
A
#
# COMPACT_ATOMS: atom_id res chain seq x y z
N MET A 1 -6.46 23.34 0.37
CA MET A 1 -6.79 22.39 1.50
C MET A 1 -6.79 21.01 0.93
N PHE A 2 -6.10 20.05 1.55
CA PHE A 2 -6.08 18.65 1.09
C PHE A 2 -7.39 17.95 1.43
N GLU A 3 -7.86 17.10 0.54
CA GLU A 3 -9.03 16.27 0.79
C GLU A 3 -8.72 15.20 1.81
N VAL A 4 -9.66 14.97 2.73
CA VAL A 4 -9.52 13.93 3.75
C VAL A 4 -10.27 12.67 3.31
N VAL A 5 -9.55 11.56 3.28
CA VAL A 5 -10.07 10.21 3.03
C VAL A 5 -9.67 9.29 4.19
N ARG A 6 -10.04 8.02 4.14
CA ARG A 6 -9.79 7.07 5.23
C ARG A 6 -9.12 5.81 4.70
N GLN A 7 -8.29 5.17 5.49
CA GLN A 7 -7.67 3.88 5.09
C GLN A 7 -8.70 2.82 4.72
N ILE A 8 -9.84 2.78 5.39
CA ILE A 8 -10.94 1.85 5.05
C ILE A 8 -11.52 2.10 3.65
N ASP A 9 -11.27 3.25 3.03
CA ASP A 9 -11.76 3.59 1.69
C ASP A 9 -10.86 3.02 0.57
N VAL A 10 -9.65 2.51 0.89
CA VAL A 10 -8.69 2.01 -0.11
C VAL A 10 -9.17 0.69 -0.75
N ALA A 11 -9.54 -0.31 0.05
CA ALA A 11 -10.03 -1.59 -0.48
C ALA A 11 -11.25 -1.46 -1.41
N PRO A 12 -12.32 -0.73 -1.05
CA PRO A 12 -13.45 -0.54 -1.95
C PRO A 12 -13.11 0.31 -3.17
N THR A 13 -12.12 1.22 -3.10
CA THR A 13 -11.60 1.94 -4.28
C THR A 13 -10.95 0.97 -5.26
N ILE A 14 -10.09 0.08 -4.78
CA ILE A 14 -9.45 -0.96 -5.62
C ILE A 14 -10.50 -1.86 -6.26
N SER A 15 -11.48 -2.32 -5.49
CA SER A 15 -12.53 -3.22 -6.02
C SER A 15 -13.40 -2.54 -7.08
N GLU A 16 -13.73 -1.26 -6.90
CA GLU A 16 -14.50 -0.47 -7.89
C GLU A 16 -13.74 -0.33 -9.21
N ILE A 17 -12.43 -0.07 -9.16
CA ILE A 17 -11.58 0.04 -10.36
C ILE A 17 -11.47 -1.30 -11.08
N LEU A 18 -11.31 -2.40 -10.35
CA LEU A 18 -11.25 -3.75 -10.92
C LEU A 18 -12.66 -4.30 -11.31
N GLY A 19 -13.73 -3.54 -11.07
CA GLY A 19 -15.07 -3.87 -11.53
C GLY A 19 -15.78 -4.97 -10.72
N PHE A 20 -15.45 -5.15 -9.45
CA PHE A 20 -16.14 -6.11 -8.60
C PHE A 20 -16.69 -5.50 -7.29
N ARG A 21 -17.75 -6.08 -6.77
CA ARG A 21 -18.35 -5.64 -5.51
C ARG A 21 -17.58 -6.19 -4.31
N PHE A 22 -17.18 -5.28 -3.42
CA PHE A 22 -16.52 -5.60 -2.16
C PHE A 22 -17.28 -5.01 -0.96
N THR A 23 -17.65 -5.84 0.00
CA THR A 23 -18.46 -5.41 1.15
C THR A 23 -17.56 -5.04 2.33
N CYS A 24 -17.57 -3.77 2.73
CA CYS A 24 -16.77 -3.24 3.84
C CYS A 24 -17.43 -1.98 4.44
N GLU A 25 -16.77 -1.32 5.40
CA GLU A 25 -17.24 -0.04 5.98
C GLU A 25 -16.83 1.18 5.15
N GLY A 26 -15.79 1.02 4.32
CA GLY A 26 -15.28 2.08 3.47
C GLY A 26 -16.19 2.37 2.28
N ARG A 27 -15.85 3.45 1.56
CA ARG A 27 -16.49 3.83 0.30
C ARG A 27 -15.41 4.15 -0.72
N PRO A 28 -15.63 3.86 -2.01
CA PRO A 28 -14.69 4.23 -3.06
C PRO A 28 -14.38 5.73 -3.06
N ILE A 29 -13.12 6.08 -3.24
CA ILE A 29 -12.65 7.47 -3.37
C ILE A 29 -12.92 7.91 -4.80
N SER A 30 -13.99 8.68 -5.00
CA SER A 30 -14.51 9.02 -6.34
C SER A 30 -13.48 9.62 -7.28
N LYS A 31 -12.57 10.48 -6.79
CA LYS A 31 -11.50 11.06 -7.62
C LYS A 31 -10.51 10.03 -8.12
N ILE A 32 -10.19 9.01 -7.31
CA ILE A 32 -9.30 7.92 -7.74
C ILE A 32 -10.02 7.02 -8.75
N VAL A 33 -11.29 6.72 -8.51
CA VAL A 33 -12.11 5.93 -9.45
C VAL A 33 -12.20 6.61 -10.80
N GLU A 34 -12.47 7.92 -10.84
CA GLU A 34 -12.53 8.67 -12.09
C GLU A 34 -11.16 8.76 -12.80
N LEU A 35 -10.08 8.96 -12.03
CA LEU A 35 -8.71 8.98 -12.55
C LEU A 35 -8.35 7.63 -13.21
N ALA A 36 -8.74 6.53 -12.61
CA ALA A 36 -8.33 5.18 -12.98
C ALA A 36 -9.39 4.37 -13.74
N LYS A 37 -10.41 5.01 -14.31
CA LYS A 37 -11.55 4.36 -14.97
C LYS A 37 -11.20 3.43 -16.14
N HIS A 38 -9.98 3.52 -16.66
CA HIS A 38 -9.48 2.68 -17.76
C HIS A 38 -8.39 1.70 -17.29
N CYS A 39 -8.13 1.63 -15.99
CA CYS A 39 -7.09 0.79 -15.45
C CYS A 39 -7.61 -0.63 -15.15
N ASP A 40 -6.86 -1.63 -15.63
CA ASP A 40 -7.08 -3.06 -15.31
C ASP A 40 -6.07 -3.58 -14.28
N HIS A 41 -5.12 -2.74 -13.92
CA HIS A 41 -4.02 -3.08 -13.03
C HIS A 41 -3.92 -2.04 -11.90
N VAL A 42 -3.74 -2.54 -10.68
CA VAL A 42 -3.54 -1.70 -9.49
C VAL A 42 -2.31 -2.18 -8.73
N VAL A 43 -1.44 -1.25 -8.36
CA VAL A 43 -0.31 -1.50 -7.46
C VAL A 43 -0.48 -0.65 -6.22
N LEU A 44 -0.63 -1.29 -5.08
CA LEU A 44 -0.65 -0.68 -3.76
C LEU A 44 0.73 -0.82 -3.10
N LEU A 45 1.47 0.27 -3.03
CA LEU A 45 2.70 0.36 -2.25
C LEU A 45 2.38 0.89 -0.86
N ILE A 46 2.49 0.04 0.14
CA ILE A 46 2.37 0.43 1.54
C ILE A 46 3.75 0.85 2.02
N VAL A 47 3.87 2.10 2.47
CA VAL A 47 5.14 2.66 2.95
C VAL A 47 5.03 2.90 4.46
N ASP A 48 5.74 2.09 5.22
CA ASP A 48 5.71 2.08 6.69
C ASP A 48 6.08 3.45 7.25
N SER A 49 5.23 3.96 8.13
CA SER A 49 5.38 5.28 8.78
C SER A 49 5.32 6.51 7.83
N LEU A 50 4.74 6.40 6.61
CA LEU A 50 4.59 7.55 5.72
C LEU A 50 3.48 8.49 6.23
N GLY A 51 3.73 9.21 7.34
CA GLY A 51 2.85 10.22 7.89
C GLY A 51 2.61 11.38 6.92
N PHE A 52 1.39 11.95 6.94
CA PHE A 52 1.05 13.04 6.03
C PHE A 52 1.90 14.29 6.26
N GLU A 53 2.04 14.74 7.51
CA GLU A 53 2.82 15.95 7.85
C GLU A 53 4.32 15.75 7.55
N GLU A 54 4.86 14.55 7.81
CA GLU A 54 6.25 14.23 7.44
C GLU A 54 6.42 14.19 5.92
N TYR A 55 5.49 13.62 5.16
CA TYR A 55 5.53 13.70 3.70
C TYR A 55 5.58 15.14 3.20
N ILE A 56 4.69 16.02 3.68
CA ILE A 56 4.66 17.45 3.31
C ILE A 56 6.00 18.12 3.62
N LYS A 57 6.54 17.91 4.81
CA LYS A 57 7.83 18.47 5.25
C LYS A 57 9.01 18.04 4.39
N TRP A 58 9.03 16.77 3.97
CA TRP A 58 10.12 16.18 3.21
C TRP A 58 9.84 16.09 1.71
N ARG A 59 8.71 16.59 1.22
CA ARG A 59 8.23 16.49 -0.16
C ARG A 59 9.27 16.90 -1.21
N SER A 60 10.06 17.91 -0.95
CA SER A 60 11.11 18.38 -1.86
C SER A 60 12.23 17.37 -2.14
N PHE A 61 12.37 16.35 -1.28
CA PHE A 61 13.32 15.26 -1.44
C PHE A 61 12.70 14.01 -2.07
N PHE A 62 11.38 13.89 -2.08
CA PHE A 62 10.61 12.91 -2.85
C PHE A 62 10.42 13.42 -4.30
N LYS A 63 11.50 13.50 -5.07
CA LYS A 63 11.47 14.14 -6.39
C LYS A 63 10.55 13.44 -7.37
N PHE A 64 10.66 12.12 -7.45
CA PHE A 64 9.80 11.31 -8.33
C PHE A 64 8.36 11.33 -7.83
N VAL A 65 8.13 10.97 -6.56
CA VAL A 65 6.77 10.91 -5.98
C VAL A 65 6.07 12.26 -6.06
N SER A 66 6.75 13.38 -5.77
CA SER A 66 6.16 14.72 -5.89
C SER A 66 5.84 15.10 -7.34
N SER A 67 6.59 14.60 -8.31
CA SER A 67 6.30 14.84 -9.73
C SER A 67 5.04 14.11 -10.17
N VAL A 68 4.88 12.83 -9.84
CA VAL A 68 3.70 12.04 -10.19
C VAL A 68 2.46 12.46 -9.39
N GLU A 69 2.64 12.90 -8.13
CA GLU A 69 1.58 13.53 -7.34
C GLU A 69 0.97 14.73 -8.06
N SER A 70 1.79 15.53 -8.74
CA SER A 70 1.33 16.71 -9.48
C SER A 70 0.45 16.37 -10.70
N ALA A 71 0.57 15.14 -11.22
CA ALA A 71 -0.27 14.61 -12.30
C ALA A 71 -1.44 13.76 -11.77
N GLY A 72 -1.49 13.52 -10.47
CA GLY A 72 -2.48 12.70 -9.78
C GLY A 72 -3.12 13.43 -8.60
N PHE A 73 -3.23 12.74 -7.48
CA PHE A 73 -3.82 13.27 -6.25
C PHE A 73 -2.99 12.92 -5.02
N LEU A 74 -2.91 13.87 -4.08
CA LEU A 74 -2.48 13.66 -2.70
C LEU A 74 -3.67 13.86 -1.77
N PHE A 75 -3.93 12.87 -0.92
CA PHE A 75 -4.97 12.91 0.10
C PHE A 75 -4.35 12.85 1.50
N LYS A 76 -5.01 13.52 2.43
CA LYS A 76 -4.77 13.37 3.87
C LYS A 76 -5.60 12.17 4.36
N CYS A 77 -4.98 11.00 4.51
CA CYS A 77 -5.66 9.73 4.76
C CYS A 77 -5.67 9.41 6.26
N LEU A 78 -6.86 9.26 6.85
CA LEU A 78 -7.03 8.91 8.26
C LEU A 78 -6.62 7.45 8.50
N SER A 79 -5.61 7.25 9.32
CA SER A 79 -5.22 5.93 9.86
C SER A 79 -5.99 5.64 11.16
N TYR A 80 -6.26 4.35 11.40
CA TYR A 80 -6.98 3.87 12.58
C TYR A 80 -6.07 3.21 13.61
N SER A 81 -4.78 3.11 13.34
CA SER A 81 -3.79 2.53 14.24
C SER A 81 -2.45 3.23 14.12
N HIS A 82 -1.61 3.11 15.14
CA HIS A 82 -0.20 3.48 15.13
C HIS A 82 0.74 2.25 14.95
N TYR A 83 0.18 1.12 14.51
CA TYR A 83 0.92 -0.14 14.32
C TYR A 83 0.68 -0.70 12.93
N THR A 84 1.73 -1.27 12.35
CA THR A 84 1.77 -1.80 10.99
C THR A 84 0.68 -2.85 10.71
N THR A 85 0.61 -3.91 11.51
CA THR A 85 -0.29 -5.04 11.24
C THR A 85 -1.78 -4.63 11.18
N PRO A 86 -2.36 -3.93 12.19
CA PRO A 86 -3.76 -3.52 12.10
C PRO A 86 -4.01 -2.49 10.99
N SER A 87 -3.03 -1.65 10.67
CA SER A 87 -3.17 -0.66 9.59
C SER A 87 -3.19 -1.32 8.20
N ILE A 88 -2.29 -2.29 7.96
CA ILE A 88 -2.30 -3.08 6.71
C ILE A 88 -3.62 -3.86 6.59
N ALA A 89 -4.07 -4.50 7.68
CA ALA A 89 -5.36 -5.19 7.68
C ALA A 89 -6.51 -4.23 7.33
N THR A 90 -6.53 -3.02 7.91
CA THR A 90 -7.51 -1.97 7.61
C THR A 90 -7.49 -1.58 6.13
N LEU A 91 -6.31 -1.32 5.56
CA LEU A 91 -6.14 -0.96 4.14
C LEU A 91 -6.69 -2.04 3.21
N LEU A 92 -6.47 -3.32 3.55
CA LEU A 92 -6.81 -4.43 2.67
C LEU A 92 -8.25 -4.94 2.85
N CYS A 93 -8.85 -4.82 4.03
CA CYS A 93 -10.23 -5.29 4.26
C CYS A 93 -11.28 -4.18 4.27
N GLY A 94 -10.90 -2.90 4.31
CA GLY A 94 -11.83 -1.78 4.35
C GLY A 94 -12.66 -1.71 5.64
N LEU A 95 -12.18 -2.32 6.73
CA LEU A 95 -12.82 -2.34 8.05
C LEU A 95 -11.90 -1.70 9.09
N LYS A 96 -12.49 -1.14 10.15
CA LYS A 96 -11.74 -0.65 11.31
C LYS A 96 -11.17 -1.80 12.15
N PRO A 97 -10.10 -1.55 12.96
CA PRO A 97 -9.47 -2.57 13.79
C PRO A 97 -10.44 -3.34 14.72
N GLU A 98 -11.44 -2.65 15.27
CA GLU A 98 -12.44 -3.27 16.14
C GLU A 98 -13.33 -4.29 15.42
N LYS A 99 -13.44 -4.16 14.08
CA LYS A 99 -14.22 -5.04 13.23
C LYS A 99 -13.39 -6.21 12.69
N HIS A 100 -12.21 -5.93 12.11
CA HIS A 100 -11.38 -7.00 11.56
C HIS A 100 -10.58 -7.77 12.62
N ARG A 101 -10.34 -7.20 13.82
CA ARG A 101 -9.69 -7.84 14.98
C ARG A 101 -8.28 -8.40 14.72
N VAL A 102 -7.59 -7.89 13.72
CA VAL A 102 -6.20 -8.22 13.42
C VAL A 102 -5.32 -7.17 14.08
N TRP A 103 -4.77 -7.49 15.24
CA TRP A 103 -3.94 -6.58 16.02
C TRP A 103 -2.44 -6.90 15.90
N LYS A 104 -2.12 -8.14 15.59
CA LYS A 104 -0.78 -8.67 15.40
C LYS A 104 -0.77 -9.72 14.29
N THR A 105 0.43 -10.09 13.82
CA THR A 105 0.59 -10.99 12.65
C THR A 105 -0.07 -12.35 12.86
N GLU A 106 -0.05 -12.88 14.07
CA GLU A 106 -0.70 -14.16 14.38
C GLU A 106 -2.23 -14.11 14.23
N ASP A 107 -2.84 -12.94 14.40
CA ASP A 107 -4.27 -12.78 14.19
C ASP A 107 -4.61 -12.84 12.69
N ALA A 108 -3.70 -12.37 11.81
CA ALA A 108 -3.89 -12.45 10.36
C ALA A 108 -4.06 -13.89 9.86
N TYR A 109 -3.30 -14.84 10.43
CA TYR A 109 -3.42 -16.28 10.10
C TYR A 109 -4.76 -16.90 10.52
N LYS A 110 -5.44 -16.30 11.49
CA LYS A 110 -6.71 -16.80 12.04
C LYS A 110 -7.90 -16.01 11.56
N SER A 111 -7.66 -14.92 10.86
CA SER A 111 -8.71 -14.02 10.40
C SER A 111 -9.58 -14.71 9.35
N THR A 112 -10.89 -14.63 9.54
CA THR A 112 -11.90 -15.02 8.55
C THR A 112 -12.42 -13.81 7.76
N VAL A 113 -11.90 -12.63 8.06
CA VAL A 113 -12.29 -11.40 7.36
C VAL A 113 -11.70 -11.41 5.96
N GLU A 114 -12.56 -11.28 4.98
CA GLU A 114 -12.14 -11.19 3.58
C GLU A 114 -11.42 -9.87 3.33
N ASN A 115 -10.34 -9.93 2.56
CA ASN A 115 -9.61 -8.76 2.09
C ASN A 115 -9.67 -8.66 0.56
N VAL A 116 -9.35 -7.50 0.02
CA VAL A 116 -9.50 -7.20 -1.41
C VAL A 116 -8.64 -8.09 -2.32
N LEU A 117 -7.47 -8.55 -1.85
CA LEU A 117 -6.62 -9.48 -2.60
C LEU A 117 -7.30 -10.85 -2.74
N VAL A 118 -7.83 -11.38 -1.64
CA VAL A 118 -8.53 -12.68 -1.63
C VAL A 118 -9.83 -12.60 -2.42
N ALA A 119 -10.60 -11.52 -2.27
CA ALA A 119 -11.84 -11.32 -3.03
C ALA A 119 -11.57 -11.25 -4.54
N ALA A 120 -10.55 -10.50 -4.96
CA ALA A 120 -10.14 -10.42 -6.34
C ALA A 120 -9.67 -11.78 -6.90
N SER A 121 -8.81 -12.52 -6.17
CA SER A 121 -8.32 -13.83 -6.58
C SER A 121 -9.46 -14.84 -6.77
N LYS A 122 -10.44 -14.88 -5.87
CA LYS A 122 -11.64 -15.74 -6.01
C LYS A 122 -12.47 -15.44 -7.26
N LEU A 123 -12.39 -14.21 -7.77
CA LEU A 123 -13.09 -13.78 -8.99
C LEU A 123 -12.25 -13.96 -10.26
N GLY A 124 -11.05 -14.55 -10.14
CA GLY A 124 -10.17 -14.84 -11.25
C GLY A 124 -9.19 -13.71 -11.62
N TYR A 125 -9.16 -12.63 -10.85
CA TYR A 125 -8.10 -11.63 -10.99
C TYR A 125 -6.79 -12.19 -10.43
N LYS A 126 -5.70 -12.03 -11.16
CA LYS A 126 -4.38 -12.44 -10.68
C LYS A 126 -3.88 -11.46 -9.62
N THR A 127 -3.62 -11.94 -8.42
CA THR A 127 -3.25 -11.13 -7.27
C THR A 127 -1.90 -11.52 -6.70
N ALA A 128 -1.16 -10.53 -6.18
CA ALA A 128 0.17 -10.73 -5.61
C ALA A 128 0.38 -9.94 -4.32
N VAL A 129 1.08 -10.53 -3.37
CA VAL A 129 1.57 -9.88 -2.16
C VAL A 129 3.07 -10.07 -2.01
N ILE A 130 3.80 -8.98 -1.75
CA ILE A 130 5.25 -8.94 -1.55
C ILE A 130 5.51 -8.17 -0.25
N MET A 131 5.83 -8.85 0.82
CA MET A 131 6.11 -8.22 2.11
C MET A 131 6.99 -9.12 2.99
N GLU A 132 7.24 -8.69 4.23
CA GLU A 132 8.02 -9.51 5.16
C GLU A 132 7.39 -10.90 5.31
N ARG A 133 8.23 -11.88 5.62
CA ARG A 133 7.89 -13.29 5.54
C ARG A 133 6.59 -13.68 6.23
N PHE A 134 6.43 -13.31 7.51
CA PHE A 134 5.27 -13.76 8.27
C PHE A 134 3.97 -13.10 7.80
N GLY A 135 4.01 -11.81 7.45
CA GLY A 135 2.85 -11.12 6.85
C GLY A 135 2.49 -11.74 5.49
N ALA A 136 3.46 -11.97 4.62
CA ALA A 136 3.22 -12.58 3.31
C ALA A 136 2.61 -13.98 3.43
N LEU A 137 3.14 -14.83 4.31
CA LEU A 137 2.66 -16.21 4.50
C LEU A 137 1.23 -16.29 5.04
N SER A 138 0.69 -15.22 5.65
CA SER A 138 -0.73 -15.18 6.03
C SER A 138 -1.69 -15.25 4.82
N PHE A 139 -1.19 -14.97 3.61
CA PHE A 139 -1.93 -15.08 2.35
C PHE A 139 -1.69 -16.41 1.61
N GLN A 140 -0.86 -17.31 2.18
CA GLN A 140 -0.52 -18.58 1.52
C GLN A 140 -1.78 -19.42 1.26
N ASN A 141 -1.92 -19.91 0.02
CA ASN A 141 -3.09 -20.65 -0.48
C ASN A 141 -4.41 -19.84 -0.55
N LEU A 142 -4.37 -18.54 -0.34
CA LEU A 142 -5.55 -17.66 -0.43
C LEU A 142 -5.55 -16.80 -1.70
N ILE A 143 -4.35 -16.54 -2.27
CA ILE A 143 -4.14 -15.73 -3.46
C ILE A 143 -3.13 -16.40 -4.40
N ASP A 144 -2.99 -15.83 -5.62
CA ASP A 144 -2.19 -16.47 -6.69
C ASP A 144 -0.68 -16.42 -6.41
N ILE A 145 -0.16 -15.29 -5.98
CA ILE A 145 1.28 -15.05 -5.85
C ILE A 145 1.60 -14.50 -4.46
N VAL A 146 2.34 -15.29 -3.69
CA VAL A 146 2.84 -14.90 -2.37
C VAL A 146 4.36 -14.89 -2.41
N LYS A 147 4.96 -13.74 -2.16
CA LYS A 147 6.43 -13.53 -2.15
C LYS A 147 6.88 -13.10 -0.75
N PRO A 148 7.20 -14.05 0.12
CA PRO A 148 7.76 -13.76 1.43
C PRO A 148 9.21 -13.30 1.28
N VAL A 149 9.54 -12.14 1.86
CA VAL A 149 10.91 -11.63 1.93
C VAL A 149 11.42 -11.77 3.36
N GLU A 150 12.60 -12.38 3.50
CA GLU A 150 13.22 -12.58 4.80
C GLU A 150 13.59 -11.26 5.46
N ASP A 151 13.30 -11.15 6.74
CA ASP A 151 13.70 -9.99 7.54
C ASP A 151 15.22 -10.00 7.75
N VAL A 152 15.86 -8.90 7.41
CA VAL A 152 17.32 -8.73 7.56
C VAL A 152 17.61 -7.44 8.34
N SER A 153 18.72 -7.42 9.06
CA SER A 153 19.12 -6.27 9.90
C SER A 153 19.28 -4.95 9.13
N ASP A 154 19.68 -5.03 7.86
CA ASP A 154 19.77 -3.89 6.95
C ASP A 154 18.44 -3.69 6.23
N VAL A 155 17.60 -2.78 6.73
CA VAL A 155 16.28 -2.50 6.16
C VAL A 155 16.34 -1.97 4.72
N LYS A 156 17.42 -1.32 4.29
CA LYS A 156 17.58 -0.91 2.89
C LYS A 156 17.77 -2.12 1.99
N LYS A 157 18.48 -3.15 2.44
CA LYS A 157 18.58 -4.42 1.71
C LYS A 157 17.23 -5.15 1.67
N PHE A 158 16.47 -5.09 2.76
CA PHE A 158 15.11 -5.62 2.79
C PHE A 158 14.23 -4.92 1.73
N ASP A 159 14.15 -3.58 1.74
CA ASP A 159 13.35 -2.85 0.76
C ASP A 159 13.86 -3.01 -0.69
N ALA A 160 15.17 -3.18 -0.87
CA ALA A 160 15.72 -3.53 -2.19
C ALA A 160 15.23 -4.92 -2.65
N ALA A 161 15.14 -5.91 -1.76
CA ALA A 161 14.60 -7.23 -2.08
C ALA A 161 13.10 -7.16 -2.39
N ILE A 162 12.31 -6.41 -1.60
CA ILE A 162 10.89 -6.14 -1.91
C ILE A 162 10.75 -5.52 -3.30
N CYS A 163 11.58 -4.52 -3.64
CA CYS A 163 11.57 -3.87 -4.96
C CYS A 163 11.84 -4.88 -6.08
N LEU A 164 12.90 -5.68 -5.96
CA LEU A 164 13.29 -6.67 -6.98
C LEU A 164 12.21 -7.74 -7.17
N GLU A 165 11.65 -8.29 -6.07
CA GLU A 165 10.57 -9.28 -6.14
C GLU A 165 9.29 -8.66 -6.74
N THR A 166 8.94 -7.41 -6.38
CA THR A 166 7.79 -6.70 -6.96
C THR A 166 7.95 -6.54 -8.47
N MET A 167 9.12 -6.07 -8.92
CA MET A 167 9.43 -5.92 -10.34
C MET A 167 9.40 -7.26 -11.08
N SER A 168 9.97 -8.33 -10.49
CA SER A 168 9.96 -9.68 -11.04
C SER A 168 8.53 -10.23 -11.18
N VAL A 169 7.68 -10.01 -10.18
CA VAL A 169 6.26 -10.42 -10.20
C VAL A 169 5.50 -9.70 -11.31
N ILE A 170 5.68 -8.39 -11.42
CA ILE A 170 5.05 -7.58 -12.48
C ILE A 170 5.44 -8.08 -13.87
N ASP A 171 6.74 -8.31 -14.10
CA ASP A 171 7.24 -8.78 -15.38
C ASP A 171 6.77 -10.19 -15.75
N SER A 172 6.86 -11.11 -14.79
CA SER A 172 6.65 -12.54 -15.08
C SER A 172 5.17 -12.92 -15.12
N PHE A 173 4.32 -12.24 -14.36
CA PHE A 173 2.94 -12.67 -14.13
C PHE A 173 1.90 -11.65 -14.54
N SER A 174 2.27 -10.37 -14.68
CA SER A 174 1.35 -9.27 -15.01
C SER A 174 0.04 -9.30 -14.17
N PRO A 175 0.14 -9.28 -12.83
CA PRO A 175 -1.03 -9.38 -11.96
C PRO A 175 -1.93 -8.15 -12.07
N ASN A 176 -3.25 -8.34 -11.83
CA ASN A 176 -4.22 -7.25 -11.78
C ASN A 176 -4.11 -6.42 -10.50
N LEU A 177 -3.74 -7.07 -9.39
CA LEU A 177 -3.56 -6.40 -8.10
C LEU A 177 -2.26 -6.84 -7.44
N VAL A 178 -1.39 -5.88 -7.17
CA VAL A 178 -0.15 -6.08 -6.42
C VAL A 178 -0.17 -5.27 -5.15
N THR A 179 0.22 -5.88 -4.04
CA THR A 179 0.49 -5.16 -2.79
C THR A 179 1.92 -5.43 -2.35
N ALA A 180 2.70 -4.38 -2.12
CA ALA A 180 4.06 -4.47 -1.60
C ALA A 180 4.24 -3.56 -0.39
N HIS A 181 5.08 -3.99 0.59
CA HIS A 181 5.30 -3.27 1.84
C HIS A 181 6.77 -2.89 2.01
N LEU A 182 7.05 -1.58 2.16
CA LEU A 182 8.38 -0.97 2.28
C LEU A 182 8.55 -0.37 3.68
N ARG A 183 9.71 -0.57 4.34
CA ARG A 183 9.90 -0.32 5.78
C ARG A 183 11.01 0.67 6.14
N THR A 184 11.75 1.20 5.17
CA THR A 184 12.95 2.04 5.45
C THR A 184 12.62 3.29 6.28
N LEU A 185 11.48 3.95 6.03
CA LEU A 185 11.13 5.20 6.73
C LEU A 185 10.80 4.94 8.21
N ASP A 186 10.15 3.83 8.54
CA ASP A 186 9.88 3.45 9.92
C ASP A 186 11.19 3.16 10.69
N LYS A 187 12.05 2.33 10.11
CA LYS A 187 13.26 1.83 10.79
C LYS A 187 14.36 2.86 10.91
N LEU A 188 14.54 3.73 9.92
CA LEU A 188 15.66 4.70 9.87
C LEU A 188 15.21 6.15 10.05
N GLY A 189 13.89 6.40 10.08
CA GLY A 189 13.32 7.73 10.19
C GLY A 189 13.44 8.57 8.91
N PHE A 190 12.83 9.74 8.94
CA PHE A 190 12.90 10.72 7.86
C PHE A 190 14.21 11.48 7.92
N LYS A 191 15.09 11.22 6.97
CA LYS A 191 16.34 11.90 6.69
C LYS A 191 16.48 12.04 5.17
N ARG A 192 17.25 13.01 4.71
CA ARG A 192 17.47 13.20 3.26
C ARG A 192 17.82 11.90 2.53
N GLU A 193 18.75 11.14 3.08
CA GLU A 193 19.21 9.89 2.47
C GLU A 193 18.17 8.78 2.45
N THR A 194 17.31 8.66 3.49
CA THR A 194 16.25 7.64 3.56
C THR A 194 15.09 8.00 2.67
N VAL A 195 14.74 9.28 2.60
CA VAL A 195 13.68 9.80 1.73
C VAL A 195 14.07 9.64 0.25
N VAL A 196 15.28 10.05 -0.14
CA VAL A 196 15.79 9.88 -1.51
C VAL A 196 15.90 8.41 -1.89
N TYR A 197 16.29 7.54 -0.96
CA TYR A 197 16.31 6.11 -1.19
C TYR A 197 14.91 5.55 -1.43
N MET A 198 13.92 5.88 -0.57
CA MET A 198 12.54 5.46 -0.72
C MET A 198 11.94 5.95 -2.05
N ASP A 199 12.17 7.22 -2.39
CA ASP A 199 11.76 7.81 -3.67
C ASP A 199 12.29 6.99 -4.86
N SER A 200 13.57 6.59 -4.81
CA SER A 200 14.22 5.78 -5.86
C SER A 200 13.65 4.36 -5.96
N ILE A 201 13.25 3.74 -4.85
CA ILE A 201 12.59 2.43 -4.83
C ILE A 201 11.22 2.52 -5.50
N ILE A 202 10.43 3.51 -5.13
CA ILE A 202 9.09 3.74 -5.70
C ILE A 202 9.20 4.03 -7.21
N GLU A 203 10.16 4.85 -7.62
CA GLU A 203 10.43 5.14 -9.03
C GLU A 203 10.74 3.88 -9.84
N LYS A 204 11.62 3.00 -9.32
CA LYS A 204 11.99 1.74 -9.99
C LYS A 204 10.78 0.84 -10.19
N ILE A 205 9.95 0.66 -9.17
CA ILE A 205 8.73 -0.14 -9.26
C ILE A 205 7.77 0.48 -10.28
N THR A 206 7.55 1.81 -10.20
CA THR A 206 6.62 2.51 -11.10
C THR A 206 7.04 2.42 -12.56
N LYS A 207 8.34 2.52 -12.85
CA LYS A 207 8.85 2.36 -14.24
C LYS A 207 8.69 0.96 -14.80
N LYS A 208 8.32 -0.01 -13.97
CA LYS A 208 8.18 -1.41 -14.35
C LYS A 208 6.74 -1.82 -14.64
N VAL A 209 5.78 -1.07 -14.13
CA VAL A 209 4.36 -1.35 -14.37
C VAL A 209 3.97 -0.99 -15.81
N LYS A 210 2.90 -1.62 -16.29
CA LYS A 210 2.33 -1.30 -17.60
C LYS A 210 1.72 0.09 -17.63
N PRO A 211 1.60 0.73 -18.80
CA PRO A 211 0.74 1.88 -18.96
C PRO A 211 -0.70 1.59 -18.47
N GLU A 212 -1.41 2.63 -18.07
CA GLU A 212 -2.78 2.52 -17.53
C GLU A 212 -2.86 1.65 -16.27
N THR A 213 -1.80 1.65 -15.45
CA THR A 213 -1.81 1.06 -14.11
C THR A 213 -2.07 2.14 -13.08
N LEU A 214 -3.05 1.93 -12.19
CA LEU A 214 -3.21 2.76 -11.01
C LEU A 214 -2.12 2.43 -9.99
N MET A 215 -1.35 3.44 -9.62
CA MET A 215 -0.42 3.40 -8.52
C MET A 215 -1.03 4.08 -7.29
N LEU A 216 -1.09 3.34 -6.18
CA LEU A 216 -1.46 3.84 -4.86
C LEU A 216 -0.25 3.73 -3.94
N ILE A 217 0.24 4.87 -3.44
CA ILE A 217 1.29 4.91 -2.41
C ILE A 217 0.62 5.37 -1.12
N CYS A 218 0.52 4.50 -0.13
CA CYS A 218 -0.19 4.78 1.10
C CYS A 218 0.67 4.49 2.33
N GLY A 219 0.73 5.44 3.26
CA GLY A 219 1.25 5.16 4.59
C GLY A 219 0.32 4.21 5.36
N ASP A 220 0.89 3.33 6.16
CA ASP A 220 0.11 2.47 7.06
C ASP A 220 -0.22 3.19 8.38
N HIS A 221 0.74 3.83 9.00
CA HIS A 221 0.55 4.65 10.20
C HIS A 221 1.50 5.86 10.21
N PRO A 222 1.22 6.89 11.03
CA PRO A 222 2.16 7.98 11.26
C PRO A 222 3.41 7.50 12.01
N PRO A 223 4.54 8.21 11.92
CA PRO A 223 5.74 7.87 12.69
C PRO A 223 5.46 7.73 14.19
N HIS A 224 6.04 6.72 14.82
CA HIS A 224 5.80 6.38 16.24
C HIS A 224 6.07 7.51 17.24
N ASN A 225 6.96 8.45 16.90
CA ASN A 225 7.26 9.63 17.72
C ASN A 225 6.19 10.74 17.60
N MET A 226 5.23 10.61 16.67
CA MET A 226 4.15 11.59 16.43
C MET A 226 2.81 11.10 16.98
N LYS A 227 2.74 10.89 18.31
CA LYS A 227 1.59 10.26 19.00
C LYS A 227 0.22 10.90 18.76
N ASN A 228 0.17 12.17 18.42
CA ASN A 228 -1.07 12.91 18.18
C ASN A 228 -1.46 12.95 16.69
N GLU A 229 -0.57 12.53 15.80
CA GLU A 229 -0.86 12.46 14.37
C GLU A 229 -1.71 11.22 14.08
N LYS A 230 -2.69 11.37 13.20
CA LYS A 230 -3.61 10.30 12.79
C LYS A 230 -3.64 10.15 11.28
N PHE A 231 -2.92 10.98 10.55
CA PHE A 231 -3.01 11.00 9.10
C PHE A 231 -1.72 10.51 8.46
N VAL A 232 -1.90 9.74 7.42
CA VAL A 232 -0.85 9.27 6.52
C VAL A 232 -1.04 9.88 5.14
N ALA A 233 0.00 9.89 4.32
CA ALA A 233 -0.13 10.28 2.93
C ALA A 233 -0.75 9.14 2.12
N LEU A 234 -1.73 9.47 1.27
CA LEU A 234 -2.19 8.61 0.18
C LEU A 234 -2.01 9.38 -1.13
N ILE A 235 -1.15 8.85 -2.00
CA ILE A 235 -0.86 9.40 -3.32
C ILE A 235 -1.40 8.42 -4.36
N ALA A 236 -2.16 8.94 -5.33
CA ALA A 236 -2.76 8.17 -6.40
C ALA A 236 -2.45 8.79 -7.76
N PHE A 237 -1.93 8.00 -8.69
CA PHE A 237 -1.67 8.43 -10.07
C PHE A 237 -1.76 7.23 -11.02
N VAL A 238 -1.93 7.51 -12.31
CA VAL A 238 -1.92 6.52 -13.40
C VAL A 238 -0.64 6.66 -14.21
N THR A 239 -0.02 5.52 -14.57
CA THR A 239 1.24 5.47 -15.35
C THR A 239 0.99 5.55 -16.84
#